data_93a489f031692470fe413e4642a581bb
#
_entry.id   93a489f031692470fe413e4642a581bb
#
_cell.length_a   1.000
_cell.length_b   1.000
_cell.length_c   1.000
_cell.angle_alpha   90.00
_cell.angle_beta   90.00
_cell.angle_gamma   90.00
#
_symmetry.space_group_name_H-M   'P 1'
#
loop_
_entity.id
_entity.type
_entity.pdbx_description
1 polymer ?
#
loop_
_entity_poly.entity_id
_entity_poly.type
_entity_poly.pdbx_seq_one_letter_code
_entity_poly.pdbx_strand_id
1 'polypeptide(L)'
;MPLNLHHLRVFSAVAEQGSFSRAAAALRLSQPAVSKTVQQLEREVGLALFDRSGRSPRLTDAGAALFARAREIFGVERVAEEELGALRGLERGVLRVGASTTVATYFLPPLLARFHKQHPAVTLRVLSANTRAVARRLLEGRLDIALVEGPVSHARIPVTPWRDDELVVIAPATHRLVRKKRVTGADLADESFILREPGSGTRVVAESALAEHGVHPQATMQLGSTEAIKQAVAAGLGIAVVSRAAAADQLALGYIAVVPLRSAAFRRALTELRLSGRSPSAAASAFRELLGGAGAAR
;
A
#
# COMPACT_ATOMS: atom_id res chain seq x y z
N MET A 1 1.91 5.60 36.39
CA MET A 1 2.87 6.67 36.08
C MET A 1 2.65 7.15 34.65
N PRO A 2 2.69 8.45 34.34
CA PRO A 2 2.58 8.92 32.96
C PRO A 2 3.81 8.48 32.16
N LEU A 3 3.59 8.00 30.94
CA LEU A 3 4.67 7.62 30.02
C LEU A 3 5.48 8.87 29.62
N ASN A 4 6.80 8.80 29.72
CA ASN A 4 7.68 9.84 29.22
C ASN A 4 7.77 9.72 27.67
N LEU A 5 7.24 10.71 26.95
CA LEU A 5 7.22 10.70 25.48
C LEU A 5 8.63 10.73 24.87
N HIS A 6 9.62 11.31 25.52
CA HIS A 6 11.01 11.26 25.06
C HIS A 6 11.55 9.83 25.14
N HIS A 7 11.35 9.12 26.25
CA HIS A 7 11.77 7.73 26.40
C HIS A 7 11.05 6.83 25.39
N LEU A 8 9.74 7.06 25.20
CA LEU A 8 8.93 6.35 24.23
C LEU A 8 9.44 6.57 22.80
N ARG A 9 9.88 7.79 22.46
CA ARG A 9 10.45 8.12 21.13
C ARG A 9 11.76 7.39 20.89
N VAL A 10 12.65 7.35 21.87
CA VAL A 10 13.92 6.63 21.79
C VAL A 10 13.68 5.12 21.63
N PHE A 11 12.78 4.55 22.41
CA PHE A 11 12.35 3.15 22.29
C PHE A 11 11.82 2.84 20.89
N SER A 12 10.91 3.70 20.38
CA SER A 12 10.32 3.53 19.04
C SER A 12 11.37 3.56 17.94
N ALA A 13 12.38 4.43 18.05
CA ALA A 13 13.47 4.49 17.09
C ALA A 13 14.31 3.20 17.09
N VAL A 14 14.58 2.61 18.27
CA VAL A 14 15.28 1.30 18.35
C VAL A 14 14.44 0.19 17.72
N ALA A 15 13.14 0.16 17.98
CA ALA A 15 12.21 -0.81 17.41
C ALA A 15 12.12 -0.70 15.87
N GLU A 16 12.12 0.52 15.35
CA GLU A 16 12.07 0.77 13.90
C GLU A 16 13.35 0.37 13.18
N GLN A 17 14.50 0.71 13.78
CA GLN A 17 15.81 0.45 13.19
C GLN A 17 16.29 -1.01 13.42
N GLY A 18 15.70 -1.73 14.39
CA GLY A 18 16.16 -3.05 14.80
C GLY A 18 17.63 -3.03 15.29
N SER A 19 18.11 -1.88 15.77
CA SER A 19 19.50 -1.68 16.21
C SER A 19 19.63 -0.43 17.08
N PHE A 20 20.25 -0.57 18.25
CA PHE A 20 20.55 0.56 19.14
C PHE A 20 21.52 1.55 18.48
N SER A 21 22.54 1.08 17.76
CA SER A 21 23.50 1.96 17.09
C SER A 21 22.89 2.75 15.95
N ARG A 22 22.03 2.13 15.12
CA ARG A 22 21.32 2.84 14.04
C ARG A 22 20.30 3.84 14.60
N ALA A 23 19.61 3.50 15.67
CA ALA A 23 18.71 4.42 16.35
C ALA A 23 19.46 5.62 16.93
N ALA A 24 20.62 5.39 17.54
CA ALA A 24 21.48 6.44 18.06
C ALA A 24 21.92 7.42 16.97
N ALA A 25 22.37 6.93 15.82
CA ALA A 25 22.72 7.74 14.66
C ALA A 25 21.52 8.56 14.15
N ALA A 26 20.33 7.93 14.03
CA ALA A 26 19.11 8.58 13.57
C ALA A 26 18.64 9.69 14.52
N LEU A 27 18.83 9.51 15.82
CA LEU A 27 18.46 10.48 16.88
C LEU A 27 19.55 11.49 17.20
N ARG A 28 20.75 11.36 16.62
CA ARG A 28 21.95 12.16 16.94
C ARG A 28 22.33 12.06 18.42
N LEU A 29 22.22 10.87 18.98
CA LEU A 29 22.59 10.55 20.35
C LEU A 29 23.73 9.51 20.37
N SER A 30 24.39 9.36 21.54
CA SER A 30 25.32 8.24 21.72
C SER A 30 24.55 6.92 21.96
N GLN A 31 25.11 5.79 21.53
CA GLN A 31 24.49 4.48 21.76
C GLN A 31 24.31 4.17 23.26
N PRO A 32 25.23 4.49 24.19
CA PRO A 32 25.00 4.35 25.62
C PRO A 32 23.79 5.18 26.13
N ALA A 33 23.59 6.41 25.63
CA ALA A 33 22.45 7.23 26.01
C ALA A 33 21.14 6.59 25.56
N VAL A 34 21.06 6.09 24.32
CA VAL A 34 19.89 5.38 23.81
C VAL A 34 19.61 4.13 24.66
N SER A 35 20.64 3.34 24.97
CA SER A 35 20.49 2.13 25.79
C SER A 35 19.99 2.47 27.22
N LYS A 36 20.56 3.50 27.85
CA LYS A 36 20.14 3.98 29.17
C LYS A 36 18.69 4.46 29.18
N THR A 37 18.27 5.20 28.14
CA THR A 37 16.90 5.70 28.00
C THR A 37 15.90 4.58 27.84
N VAL A 38 16.21 3.56 27.03
CA VAL A 38 15.33 2.38 26.89
C VAL A 38 15.25 1.61 28.19
N GLN A 39 16.36 1.38 28.89
CA GLN A 39 16.36 0.72 30.19
C GLN A 39 15.56 1.51 31.25
N GLN A 40 15.59 2.84 31.17
CA GLN A 40 14.78 3.68 32.03
C GLN A 40 13.29 3.48 31.77
N LEU A 41 12.88 3.45 30.48
CA LEU A 41 11.50 3.16 30.12
C LEU A 41 11.07 1.76 30.59
N GLU A 42 11.90 0.72 30.41
CA GLU A 42 11.62 -0.63 30.89
C GLU A 42 11.40 -0.67 32.41
N ARG A 43 12.20 0.09 33.18
CA ARG A 43 12.00 0.24 34.62
C ARG A 43 10.71 0.99 34.98
N GLU A 44 10.37 2.04 34.25
CA GLU A 44 9.15 2.82 34.45
C GLU A 44 7.88 2.00 34.19
N VAL A 45 7.89 1.15 33.16
CA VAL A 45 6.74 0.28 32.83
C VAL A 45 6.76 -1.06 33.55
N GLY A 46 7.87 -1.41 34.19
CA GLY A 46 8.03 -2.69 34.91
C GLY A 46 8.10 -3.94 34.02
N LEU A 47 8.36 -3.76 32.74
CA LEU A 47 8.40 -4.85 31.74
C LEU A 47 9.61 -4.71 30.83
N ALA A 48 10.25 -5.83 30.46
CA ALA A 48 11.22 -5.85 29.40
C ALA A 48 10.52 -5.60 28.05
N LEU A 49 11.01 -4.65 27.29
CA LEU A 49 10.46 -4.29 25.97
C LEU A 49 11.26 -4.90 24.82
N PHE A 50 12.53 -5.20 25.08
CA PHE A 50 13.39 -5.90 24.12
C PHE A 50 13.94 -7.21 24.73
N ASP A 51 13.89 -8.26 23.93
CA ASP A 51 14.69 -9.44 24.12
C ASP A 51 16.10 -9.17 23.58
N ARG A 52 17.11 -9.34 24.44
CA ARG A 52 18.53 -9.08 24.15
C ARG A 52 19.35 -10.35 24.03
N SER A 53 18.71 -11.54 24.05
CA SER A 53 19.40 -12.82 24.00
C SER A 53 20.08 -13.13 22.66
N GLY A 54 19.69 -12.40 21.59
CA GLY A 54 20.20 -12.57 20.23
C GLY A 54 21.18 -11.47 19.78
N ARG A 55 21.70 -11.62 18.55
CA ARG A 55 22.59 -10.62 17.91
C ARG A 55 21.91 -9.26 17.61
N SER A 56 20.59 -9.23 17.58
CA SER A 56 19.81 -8.01 17.31
C SER A 56 18.66 -7.93 18.31
N PRO A 57 18.30 -6.72 18.79
CA PRO A 57 17.19 -6.55 19.70
C PRO A 57 15.88 -6.94 19.01
N ARG A 58 15.10 -7.80 19.65
CA ARG A 58 13.75 -8.17 19.22
C ARG A 58 12.74 -7.62 20.22
N LEU A 59 11.59 -7.16 19.73
CA LEU A 59 10.52 -6.75 20.63
C LEU A 59 9.96 -7.97 21.37
N THR A 60 9.74 -7.82 22.68
CA THR A 60 8.87 -8.72 23.46
C THR A 60 7.41 -8.45 23.08
N ASP A 61 6.47 -9.26 23.59
CA ASP A 61 5.02 -9.01 23.41
C ASP A 61 4.63 -7.65 24.00
N ALA A 62 5.15 -7.30 25.17
CA ALA A 62 4.96 -5.99 25.79
C ALA A 62 5.57 -4.87 24.93
N GLY A 63 6.77 -5.09 24.39
CA GLY A 63 7.42 -4.17 23.46
C GLY A 63 6.62 -3.98 22.18
N ALA A 64 6.09 -5.06 21.61
CA ALA A 64 5.28 -4.98 20.39
C ALA A 64 3.98 -4.20 20.64
N ALA A 65 3.30 -4.44 21.76
CA ALA A 65 2.09 -3.72 22.17
C ALA A 65 2.38 -2.22 22.37
N LEU A 66 3.43 -1.89 23.13
CA LEU A 66 3.83 -0.50 23.37
C LEU A 66 4.26 0.21 22.07
N PHE A 67 5.00 -0.48 21.20
CA PHE A 67 5.44 0.09 19.93
C PHE A 67 4.27 0.42 19.01
N ALA A 68 3.23 -0.43 18.98
CA ALA A 68 2.00 -0.13 18.23
C ALA A 68 1.33 1.16 18.73
N ARG A 69 1.23 1.33 20.06
CA ARG A 69 0.65 2.56 20.66
C ARG A 69 1.53 3.78 20.50
N ALA A 70 2.85 3.63 20.63
CA ALA A 70 3.80 4.72 20.40
C ALA A 70 3.64 5.32 19.00
N ARG A 71 3.47 4.49 17.97
CA ARG A 71 3.23 4.96 16.60
C ARG A 71 1.93 5.75 16.45
N GLU A 72 0.88 5.36 17.16
CA GLU A 72 -0.39 6.11 17.19
C GLU A 72 -0.19 7.50 17.83
N ILE A 73 0.46 7.54 18.99
CA ILE A 73 0.76 8.79 19.74
C ILE A 73 1.57 9.74 18.85
N PHE A 74 2.68 9.28 18.28
CA PHE A 74 3.52 10.13 17.43
C PHE A 74 2.86 10.47 16.08
N GLY A 75 1.90 9.68 15.65
CA GLY A 75 1.03 10.02 14.52
C GLY A 75 0.13 11.23 14.82
N VAL A 76 -0.45 11.29 16.02
CA VAL A 76 -1.29 12.44 16.46
C VAL A 76 -0.44 13.68 16.71
N GLU A 77 0.70 13.54 17.41
CA GLU A 77 1.64 14.64 17.63
C GLU A 77 2.06 15.29 16.31
N ARG A 78 2.43 14.51 15.30
CA ARG A 78 2.80 15.02 13.99
C ARG A 78 1.67 15.83 13.34
N VAL A 79 0.42 15.36 13.45
CA VAL A 79 -0.73 16.12 12.91
C VAL A 79 -0.88 17.45 13.62
N ALA A 80 -0.76 17.47 14.95
CA ALA A 80 -0.83 18.70 15.71
C ALA A 80 0.29 19.70 15.32
N GLU A 81 1.52 19.21 15.12
CA GLU A 81 2.63 20.05 14.62
C GLU A 81 2.34 20.62 13.22
N GLU A 82 1.77 19.80 12.31
CA GLU A 82 1.41 20.24 10.96
C GLU A 82 0.26 21.28 10.99
N GLU A 83 -0.74 21.10 11.85
CA GLU A 83 -1.84 22.06 12.05
C GLU A 83 -1.33 23.40 12.60
N LEU A 84 -0.46 23.37 13.63
CA LEU A 84 0.15 24.57 14.17
C LEU A 84 1.05 25.27 13.13
N GLY A 85 1.76 24.50 12.31
CA GLY A 85 2.54 25.02 11.18
C GLY A 85 1.66 25.75 10.16
N ALA A 86 0.52 25.18 9.81
CA ALA A 86 -0.44 25.79 8.89
C ALA A 86 -1.01 27.12 9.43
N LEU A 87 -1.34 27.18 10.74
CA LEU A 87 -1.81 28.41 11.40
C LEU A 87 -0.78 29.53 11.41
N ARG A 88 0.51 29.21 11.31
CA ARG A 88 1.61 30.19 11.18
C ARG A 88 1.85 30.66 9.76
N GLY A 89 0.97 30.34 8.80
CA GLY A 89 1.14 30.66 7.38
C GLY A 89 2.26 29.85 6.71
N LEU A 90 2.74 28.80 7.35
CA LEU A 90 3.67 27.85 6.77
C LEU A 90 2.87 26.86 5.91
N GLU A 91 2.67 27.16 4.64
CA GLU A 91 2.05 26.26 3.66
C GLU A 91 2.88 24.97 3.42
N ARG A 92 3.85 24.70 4.26
CA ARG A 92 4.77 23.57 4.17
C ARG A 92 4.23 22.39 4.96
N GLY A 93 4.07 21.27 4.30
CA GLY A 93 3.61 20.02 4.91
C GLY A 93 4.18 18.81 4.19
N VAL A 94 3.86 17.61 4.69
CA VAL A 94 4.21 16.36 4.04
C VAL A 94 2.93 15.56 3.86
N LEU A 95 2.59 15.21 2.62
CA LEU A 95 1.54 14.26 2.31
C LEU A 95 2.12 12.86 2.07
N ARG A 96 1.74 11.89 2.89
CA ARG A 96 2.19 10.50 2.80
C ARG A 96 1.07 9.65 2.22
N VAL A 97 1.20 9.32 0.94
CA VAL A 97 0.22 8.50 0.20
C VAL A 97 0.73 7.07 0.08
N GLY A 98 -0.05 6.11 0.55
CA GLY A 98 0.15 4.71 0.20
C GLY A 98 -0.65 4.35 -1.03
N ALA A 99 -0.10 3.55 -1.93
CA ALA A 99 -0.87 3.03 -3.05
C ALA A 99 -0.46 1.60 -3.38
N SER A 100 -1.44 0.80 -3.81
CA SER A 100 -1.13 -0.49 -4.43
C SER A 100 -0.29 -0.29 -5.69
N THR A 101 0.49 -1.29 -6.08
CA THR A 101 1.41 -1.14 -7.22
C THR A 101 0.68 -0.72 -8.51
N THR A 102 -0.51 -1.25 -8.77
CA THR A 102 -1.31 -0.86 -9.93
C THR A 102 -1.76 0.60 -9.82
N VAL A 103 -2.30 0.99 -8.65
CA VAL A 103 -2.77 2.37 -8.44
C VAL A 103 -1.62 3.35 -8.48
N ALA A 104 -0.49 3.03 -7.84
CA ALA A 104 0.69 3.89 -7.81
C ALA A 104 1.27 4.17 -9.20
N THR A 105 1.21 3.18 -10.10
CA THR A 105 1.80 3.29 -11.43
C THR A 105 0.87 3.94 -12.43
N TYR A 106 -0.43 3.58 -12.43
CA TYR A 106 -1.31 3.93 -13.55
C TYR A 106 -2.39 4.95 -13.23
N PHE A 107 -2.76 5.12 -11.96
CA PHE A 107 -3.87 6.00 -11.57
C PHE A 107 -3.44 7.20 -10.73
N LEU A 108 -2.42 7.04 -9.90
CA LEU A 108 -1.99 8.07 -8.96
C LEU A 108 -1.20 9.23 -9.60
N PRO A 109 -0.31 9.04 -10.58
CA PRO A 109 0.56 10.11 -11.07
C PRO A 109 -0.16 11.36 -11.56
N PRO A 110 -1.26 11.29 -12.34
CA PRO A 110 -2.01 12.48 -12.76
C PRO A 110 -2.60 13.27 -11.58
N LEU A 111 -2.98 12.58 -10.50
CA LEU A 111 -3.52 13.21 -9.30
C LEU A 111 -2.42 13.92 -8.51
N LEU A 112 -1.25 13.28 -8.39
CA LEU A 112 -0.09 13.89 -7.75
C LEU A 112 0.38 15.15 -8.50
N ALA A 113 0.37 15.11 -9.83
CA ALA A 113 0.72 16.26 -10.66
C ALA A 113 -0.25 17.43 -10.43
N ARG A 114 -1.55 17.16 -10.40
CA ARG A 114 -2.58 18.20 -10.10
C ARG A 114 -2.41 18.75 -8.69
N PHE A 115 -2.22 17.86 -7.70
CA PHE A 115 -2.01 18.26 -6.30
C PHE A 115 -0.75 19.11 -6.14
N HIS A 116 0.36 18.69 -6.73
CA HIS A 116 1.62 19.44 -6.65
C HIS A 116 1.52 20.83 -7.30
N LYS A 117 0.77 20.95 -8.41
CA LYS A 117 0.51 22.25 -9.04
C LYS A 117 -0.28 23.20 -8.13
N GLN A 118 -1.23 22.68 -7.36
CA GLN A 118 -2.06 23.45 -6.42
C GLN A 118 -1.34 23.75 -5.10
N HIS A 119 -0.47 22.84 -4.66
CA HIS A 119 0.23 22.89 -3.37
C HIS A 119 1.75 22.63 -3.55
N PRO A 120 2.48 23.52 -4.23
CA PRO A 120 3.88 23.28 -4.61
C PRO A 120 4.83 23.17 -3.40
N ALA A 121 4.46 23.77 -2.26
CA ALA A 121 5.24 23.72 -1.03
C ALA A 121 5.03 22.44 -0.20
N VAL A 122 4.06 21.58 -0.57
CA VAL A 122 3.81 20.30 0.11
C VAL A 122 4.74 19.22 -0.45
N THR A 123 5.51 18.60 0.41
CA THR A 123 6.34 17.44 0.05
C THR A 123 5.49 16.20 -0.11
N LEU A 124 5.53 15.58 -1.29
CA LEU A 124 4.85 14.31 -1.57
C LEU A 124 5.76 13.12 -1.23
N ARG A 125 5.27 12.20 -0.41
CA ARG A 125 5.92 10.91 -0.14
C ARG A 125 4.97 9.78 -0.52
N VAL A 126 5.35 9.01 -1.52
CA VAL A 126 4.53 7.90 -2.04
C VAL A 126 5.17 6.56 -1.67
N LEU A 127 4.38 5.70 -1.06
CA LEU A 127 4.71 4.30 -0.82
C LEU A 127 3.95 3.44 -1.82
N SER A 128 4.66 2.73 -2.68
CA SER A 128 4.09 1.69 -3.55
C SER A 128 4.38 0.30 -2.97
N ALA A 129 3.32 -0.48 -2.71
CA ALA A 129 3.42 -1.85 -2.21
C ALA A 129 2.12 -2.61 -2.55
N ASN A 130 1.99 -3.89 -2.19
CA ASN A 130 0.69 -4.56 -2.33
C ASN A 130 -0.34 -4.09 -1.29
N THR A 131 -1.61 -4.35 -1.55
CA THR A 131 -2.74 -3.90 -0.73
C THR A 131 -2.58 -4.23 0.75
N ARG A 132 -2.16 -5.45 1.09
CA ARG A 132 -1.92 -5.87 2.49
C ARG A 132 -0.83 -5.04 3.15
N ALA A 133 0.28 -4.80 2.47
CA ALA A 133 1.39 -4.03 3.01
C ALA A 133 1.03 -2.55 3.17
N VAL A 134 0.28 -1.97 2.22
CA VAL A 134 -0.23 -0.60 2.31
C VAL A 134 -1.19 -0.45 3.47
N ALA A 135 -2.18 -1.35 3.63
CA ALA A 135 -3.12 -1.32 4.74
C ALA A 135 -2.42 -1.43 6.10
N ARG A 136 -1.40 -2.30 6.21
CA ARG A 136 -0.57 -2.39 7.41
C ARG A 136 0.15 -1.07 7.71
N ARG A 137 0.76 -0.42 6.72
CA ARG A 137 1.45 0.86 6.90
C ARG A 137 0.50 1.99 7.31
N LEU A 138 -0.73 1.95 6.82
CA LEU A 138 -1.78 2.87 7.24
C LEU A 138 -2.16 2.65 8.73
N LEU A 139 -2.37 1.40 9.16
CA LEU A 139 -2.60 1.05 10.56
C LEU A 139 -1.45 1.46 11.48
N GLU A 140 -0.24 1.42 10.98
CA GLU A 140 0.97 1.87 11.66
C GLU A 140 1.07 3.41 11.76
N GLY A 141 0.11 4.17 11.24
CA GLY A 141 0.14 5.63 11.23
C GLY A 141 1.23 6.26 10.35
N ARG A 142 1.86 5.46 9.47
CA ARG A 142 2.94 5.89 8.57
C ARG A 142 2.45 6.53 7.28
N LEU A 143 1.15 6.41 7.01
CA LEU A 143 0.47 6.99 5.85
C LEU A 143 -0.65 7.91 6.34
N ASP A 144 -0.95 8.93 5.56
CA ASP A 144 -2.06 9.84 5.81
C ASP A 144 -3.32 9.35 5.09
N ILE A 145 -3.14 8.76 3.91
CA ILE A 145 -4.20 8.20 3.05
C ILE A 145 -3.62 7.03 2.26
N ALA A 146 -4.47 6.09 1.87
CA ALA A 146 -4.07 5.02 0.96
C ALA A 146 -5.11 4.78 -0.13
N LEU A 147 -4.64 4.41 -1.32
CA LEU A 147 -5.46 4.08 -2.49
C LEU A 147 -5.09 2.67 -2.96
N VAL A 148 -6.05 1.76 -2.91
CA VAL A 148 -5.79 0.34 -3.20
C VAL A 148 -6.92 -0.28 -4.01
N GLU A 149 -6.67 -1.47 -4.50
CA GLU A 149 -7.67 -2.39 -5.04
C GLU A 149 -7.83 -3.64 -4.17
N GLY A 150 -8.98 -4.30 -4.32
CA GLY A 150 -9.31 -5.54 -3.63
C GLY A 150 -9.80 -5.32 -2.20
N PRO A 151 -10.22 -6.39 -1.52
CA PRO A 151 -10.84 -6.30 -0.22
C PRO A 151 -9.84 -5.93 0.87
N VAL A 152 -10.24 -4.96 1.70
CA VAL A 152 -9.58 -4.64 2.96
C VAL A 152 -10.64 -4.69 4.04
N SER A 153 -10.46 -5.53 5.05
CA SER A 153 -11.37 -5.66 6.18
C SER A 153 -10.60 -5.44 7.49
N HIS A 154 -10.86 -4.30 8.13
CA HIS A 154 -10.30 -3.99 9.44
C HIS A 154 -11.15 -2.89 10.10
N ALA A 155 -11.55 -3.09 11.38
CA ALA A 155 -12.46 -2.20 12.10
C ALA A 155 -12.00 -0.72 12.14
N ARG A 156 -10.70 -0.47 12.09
CA ARG A 156 -10.11 0.87 12.10
C ARG A 156 -9.83 1.46 10.71
N ILE A 157 -10.18 0.76 9.64
CA ILE A 157 -9.97 1.23 8.26
C ILE A 157 -11.33 1.32 7.55
N PRO A 158 -12.00 2.48 7.57
CA PRO A 158 -13.10 2.72 6.66
C PRO A 158 -12.60 2.69 5.22
N VAL A 159 -13.39 2.01 4.38
CA VAL A 159 -13.11 1.81 2.95
C VAL A 159 -14.14 2.62 2.17
N THR A 160 -13.69 3.54 1.33
CA THR A 160 -14.55 4.38 0.50
C THR A 160 -14.25 4.09 -0.98
N PRO A 161 -15.24 3.71 -1.81
CA PRO A 161 -15.05 3.61 -3.25
C PRO A 161 -14.59 4.95 -3.82
N TRP A 162 -13.60 4.90 -4.72
CA TRP A 162 -13.05 6.11 -5.34
C TRP A 162 -13.20 6.09 -6.85
N ARG A 163 -12.91 4.96 -7.50
CA ARG A 163 -12.94 4.83 -8.96
C ARG A 163 -13.15 3.38 -9.36
N ASP A 164 -13.82 3.15 -10.50
CA ASP A 164 -13.92 1.82 -11.10
C ASP A 164 -12.70 1.49 -11.97
N ASP A 165 -12.34 0.21 -12.02
CA ASP A 165 -11.29 -0.34 -12.85
C ASP A 165 -11.78 -1.65 -13.47
N GLU A 166 -11.45 -1.86 -14.74
CA GLU A 166 -11.76 -3.08 -15.49
C GLU A 166 -10.52 -3.98 -15.48
N LEU A 167 -10.72 -5.26 -15.14
CA LEU A 167 -9.71 -6.30 -15.31
C LEU A 167 -9.94 -7.02 -16.63
N VAL A 168 -8.86 -7.44 -17.27
CA VAL A 168 -8.89 -8.22 -18.50
C VAL A 168 -7.92 -9.39 -18.41
N VAL A 169 -8.28 -10.49 -19.03
CA VAL A 169 -7.32 -11.59 -19.29
C VAL A 169 -6.46 -11.17 -20.47
N ILE A 170 -5.15 -11.17 -20.28
CA ILE A 170 -4.18 -10.88 -21.34
C ILE A 170 -3.38 -12.13 -21.70
N ALA A 171 -3.04 -12.25 -22.97
CA ALA A 171 -2.21 -13.31 -23.53
C ALA A 171 -1.23 -12.70 -24.55
N PRO A 172 -0.18 -13.42 -24.99
CA PRO A 172 0.62 -13.02 -26.15
C PRO A 172 -0.30 -12.74 -27.35
N ALA A 173 0.01 -11.75 -28.17
CA ALA A 173 -0.84 -11.39 -29.32
C ALA A 173 -1.07 -12.56 -30.30
N THR A 174 -0.15 -13.52 -30.35
CA THR A 174 -0.22 -14.71 -31.20
C THR A 174 -0.96 -15.90 -30.58
N HIS A 175 -1.42 -15.75 -29.32
CA HIS A 175 -1.97 -16.84 -28.53
C HIS A 175 -3.28 -17.38 -29.15
N ARG A 176 -3.53 -18.71 -29.05
CA ARG A 176 -4.72 -19.38 -29.62
C ARG A 176 -6.05 -18.79 -29.13
N LEU A 177 -6.11 -18.39 -27.85
CA LEU A 177 -7.33 -17.85 -27.25
C LEU A 177 -7.73 -16.48 -27.80
N VAL A 178 -6.77 -15.69 -28.26
CA VAL A 178 -7.00 -14.34 -28.83
C VAL A 178 -7.80 -14.43 -30.14
N ARG A 179 -7.60 -15.53 -30.90
CA ARG A 179 -8.26 -15.76 -32.18
C ARG A 179 -9.69 -16.29 -32.05
N LYS A 180 -10.11 -16.70 -30.86
CA LYS A 180 -11.48 -17.18 -30.62
C LYS A 180 -12.45 -16.00 -30.56
N LYS A 181 -13.64 -16.17 -31.14
CA LYS A 181 -14.72 -15.17 -31.02
C LYS A 181 -15.26 -15.05 -29.59
N ARG A 182 -15.17 -16.14 -28.80
CA ARG A 182 -15.60 -16.23 -27.41
C ARG A 182 -14.76 -17.27 -26.69
N VAL A 183 -14.33 -16.93 -25.51
CA VAL A 183 -13.60 -17.82 -24.59
C VAL A 183 -14.48 -18.13 -23.39
N THR A 184 -14.46 -19.37 -22.93
CA THR A 184 -15.16 -19.86 -21.74
C THR A 184 -14.18 -20.21 -20.63
N GLY A 185 -14.66 -20.50 -19.42
CA GLY A 185 -13.82 -20.98 -18.32
C GLY A 185 -13.07 -22.26 -18.66
N ALA A 186 -13.75 -23.22 -19.36
CA ALA A 186 -13.09 -24.45 -19.80
C ALA A 186 -11.90 -24.21 -20.73
N ASP A 187 -11.95 -23.18 -21.56
CA ASP A 187 -10.83 -22.83 -22.44
C ASP A 187 -9.60 -22.30 -21.65
N LEU A 188 -9.82 -21.80 -20.44
CA LEU A 188 -8.79 -21.25 -19.55
C LEU A 188 -8.23 -22.28 -18.56
N ALA A 189 -8.94 -23.42 -18.35
CA ALA A 189 -8.62 -24.37 -17.30
C ALA A 189 -7.20 -24.95 -17.41
N ASP A 190 -6.74 -25.19 -18.66
CA ASP A 190 -5.44 -25.78 -18.95
C ASP A 190 -4.33 -24.74 -19.20
N GLU A 191 -4.65 -23.45 -19.05
CA GLU A 191 -3.66 -22.39 -19.33
C GLU A 191 -2.71 -22.15 -18.15
N SER A 192 -1.48 -21.84 -18.48
CA SER A 192 -0.49 -21.40 -17.49
C SER A 192 -0.75 -19.97 -17.05
N PHE A 193 -1.13 -19.79 -15.77
CA PHE A 193 -1.38 -18.47 -15.21
C PHE A 193 -0.15 -17.88 -14.53
N ILE A 194 0.11 -16.61 -14.84
CA ILE A 194 1.07 -15.78 -14.12
C ILE A 194 0.27 -14.93 -13.13
N LEU A 195 0.48 -15.14 -11.84
CA LEU A 195 -0.26 -14.45 -10.78
C LEU A 195 0.59 -13.40 -10.06
N ARG A 196 -0.10 -12.47 -9.42
CA ARG A 196 0.51 -11.56 -8.45
C ARG A 196 0.89 -12.32 -7.17
N GLU A 197 1.76 -11.69 -6.40
CA GLU A 197 2.20 -12.18 -5.10
C GLU A 197 1.05 -12.23 -4.07
N PRO A 198 1.14 -13.05 -3.00
CA PRO A 198 0.19 -13.07 -1.91
C PRO A 198 0.09 -11.70 -1.22
N GLY A 199 -1.14 -11.23 -0.97
CA GLY A 199 -1.42 -9.91 -0.40
C GLY A 199 -1.71 -8.83 -1.45
N SER A 200 -1.60 -9.16 -2.75
CA SER A 200 -2.07 -8.31 -3.83
C SER A 200 -3.60 -8.31 -3.92
N GLY A 201 -4.21 -7.12 -3.90
CA GLY A 201 -5.65 -6.97 -4.14
C GLY A 201 -6.05 -7.38 -5.55
N THR A 202 -5.20 -7.12 -6.55
CA THR A 202 -5.42 -7.59 -7.93
C THR A 202 -5.54 -9.12 -7.98
N ARG A 203 -4.67 -9.85 -7.25
CA ARG A 203 -4.73 -11.30 -7.20
C ARG A 203 -6.06 -11.78 -6.64
N VAL A 204 -6.48 -11.25 -5.50
CA VAL A 204 -7.72 -11.67 -4.83
C VAL A 204 -8.93 -11.48 -5.76
N VAL A 205 -9.03 -10.32 -6.41
CA VAL A 205 -10.14 -10.04 -7.33
C VAL A 205 -10.06 -10.92 -8.58
N ALA A 206 -8.88 -11.14 -9.13
CA ALA A 206 -8.67 -11.98 -10.31
C ALA A 206 -9.05 -13.44 -10.03
N GLU A 207 -8.59 -14.00 -8.91
CA GLU A 207 -8.91 -15.39 -8.51
C GLU A 207 -10.41 -15.54 -8.26
N SER A 208 -11.08 -14.57 -7.61
CA SER A 208 -12.52 -14.58 -7.41
C SER A 208 -13.29 -14.52 -8.74
N ALA A 209 -12.92 -13.62 -9.64
CA ALA A 209 -13.56 -13.48 -10.95
C ALA A 209 -13.36 -14.72 -11.84
N LEU A 210 -12.20 -15.36 -11.79
CA LEU A 210 -11.93 -16.61 -12.49
C LEU A 210 -12.75 -17.78 -11.90
N ALA A 211 -12.88 -17.83 -10.56
CA ALA A 211 -13.68 -18.86 -9.89
C ALA A 211 -15.17 -18.83 -10.29
N GLU A 212 -15.73 -17.64 -10.56
CA GLU A 212 -17.09 -17.50 -11.10
C GLU A 212 -17.26 -18.16 -12.50
N HIS A 213 -16.14 -18.41 -13.19
CA HIS A 213 -16.10 -19.14 -14.46
C HIS A 213 -15.64 -20.60 -14.30
N GLY A 214 -15.55 -21.10 -13.06
CA GLY A 214 -15.07 -22.45 -12.76
C GLY A 214 -13.57 -22.63 -12.96
N VAL A 215 -12.79 -21.51 -13.01
CA VAL A 215 -11.34 -21.55 -13.22
C VAL A 215 -10.63 -21.30 -11.89
N HIS A 216 -9.83 -22.28 -11.47
CA HIS A 216 -8.98 -22.18 -10.28
C HIS A 216 -7.50 -22.23 -10.73
N PRO A 217 -6.91 -21.09 -11.05
CA PRO A 217 -5.59 -21.06 -11.67
C PRO A 217 -4.53 -21.65 -10.75
N GLN A 218 -3.80 -22.64 -11.25
CA GLN A 218 -2.56 -23.06 -10.65
C GLN A 218 -1.48 -22.05 -11.07
N ALA A 219 -0.85 -21.40 -10.08
CA ALA A 219 0.20 -20.43 -10.37
C ALA A 219 1.44 -21.16 -10.88
N THR A 220 1.73 -21.05 -12.17
CA THR A 220 3.01 -21.50 -12.73
C THR A 220 4.14 -20.51 -12.42
N MET A 221 3.80 -19.22 -12.22
CA MET A 221 4.72 -18.16 -11.86
C MET A 221 4.04 -17.11 -10.99
N GLN A 222 4.78 -16.55 -10.02
CA GLN A 222 4.32 -15.43 -9.19
C GLN A 222 5.27 -14.23 -9.31
N LEU A 223 4.73 -13.06 -9.63
CA LEU A 223 5.50 -11.83 -9.81
C LEU A 223 4.92 -10.68 -8.98
N GLY A 224 5.82 -9.86 -8.41
CA GLY A 224 5.47 -8.77 -7.49
C GLY A 224 4.97 -7.48 -8.14
N SER A 225 4.87 -7.40 -9.46
CA SER A 225 4.37 -6.20 -10.15
C SER A 225 3.59 -6.53 -11.42
N THR A 226 2.59 -5.70 -11.73
CA THR A 226 1.81 -5.81 -12.96
C THR A 226 2.70 -5.61 -14.19
N GLU A 227 3.70 -4.74 -14.11
CA GLU A 227 4.63 -4.52 -15.22
C GLU A 227 5.43 -5.78 -15.56
N ALA A 228 6.01 -6.44 -14.55
CA ALA A 228 6.72 -7.71 -14.76
C ALA A 228 5.81 -8.80 -15.33
N ILE A 229 4.55 -8.86 -14.90
CA ILE A 229 3.56 -9.80 -15.45
C ILE A 229 3.31 -9.53 -16.93
N LYS A 230 3.09 -8.28 -17.34
CA LYS A 230 2.86 -7.93 -18.74
C LYS A 230 4.04 -8.33 -19.62
N GLN A 231 5.27 -8.09 -19.16
CA GLN A 231 6.48 -8.50 -19.86
C GLN A 231 6.59 -10.02 -19.98
N ALA A 232 6.29 -10.75 -18.92
CA ALA A 232 6.29 -12.22 -18.92
C ALA A 232 5.22 -12.80 -19.87
N VAL A 233 4.03 -12.19 -19.92
CA VAL A 233 2.98 -12.55 -20.88
C VAL A 233 3.44 -12.27 -22.31
N ALA A 234 4.00 -11.09 -22.60
CA ALA A 234 4.52 -10.75 -23.92
C ALA A 234 5.64 -11.72 -24.38
N ALA A 235 6.43 -12.23 -23.43
CA ALA A 235 7.46 -13.24 -23.68
C ALA A 235 6.91 -14.68 -23.87
N GLY A 236 5.60 -14.90 -23.75
CA GLY A 236 4.97 -16.20 -23.97
C GLY A 236 5.00 -17.15 -22.78
N LEU A 237 5.28 -16.66 -21.56
CA LEU A 237 5.38 -17.51 -20.36
C LEU A 237 4.01 -17.94 -19.79
N GLY A 238 2.90 -17.39 -20.30
CA GLY A 238 1.55 -17.73 -19.88
C GLY A 238 0.56 -16.59 -20.12
N ILE A 239 -0.60 -16.68 -19.47
CA ILE A 239 -1.64 -15.66 -19.49
C ILE A 239 -1.80 -15.04 -18.09
N ALA A 240 -2.43 -13.86 -18.00
CA ALA A 240 -2.63 -13.20 -16.72
C ALA A 240 -3.92 -12.37 -16.70
N VAL A 241 -4.41 -12.07 -15.50
CA VAL A 241 -5.48 -11.08 -15.28
C VAL A 241 -4.85 -9.79 -14.75
N VAL A 242 -5.06 -8.70 -15.47
CA VAL A 242 -4.51 -7.37 -15.12
C VAL A 242 -5.54 -6.27 -15.33
N SER A 243 -5.30 -5.08 -14.76
CA SER A 243 -6.06 -3.87 -15.10
C SER A 243 -5.92 -3.55 -16.60
N ARG A 244 -7.06 -3.27 -17.27
CA ARG A 244 -7.05 -2.80 -18.66
C ARG A 244 -6.24 -1.52 -18.83
N ALA A 245 -6.37 -0.59 -17.85
CA ALA A 245 -5.59 0.64 -17.84
C ALA A 245 -4.08 0.36 -17.76
N ALA A 246 -3.68 -0.65 -16.98
CA ALA A 246 -2.28 -1.05 -16.87
C ALA A 246 -1.74 -1.74 -18.14
N ALA A 247 -2.61 -2.37 -18.93
CA ALA A 247 -2.23 -3.06 -20.17
C ALA A 247 -2.24 -2.15 -21.40
N ALA A 248 -2.75 -0.93 -21.33
CA ALA A 248 -3.09 -0.07 -22.44
C ALA A 248 -1.94 0.10 -23.46
N ASP A 249 -0.74 0.43 -22.97
CA ASP A 249 0.43 0.68 -23.85
C ASP A 249 0.85 -0.58 -24.62
N GLN A 250 0.93 -1.73 -23.96
CA GLN A 250 1.35 -2.98 -24.60
C GLN A 250 0.27 -3.57 -25.53
N LEU A 251 -1.02 -3.30 -25.21
CA LEU A 251 -2.13 -3.60 -26.12
C LEU A 251 -2.04 -2.76 -27.39
N ALA A 252 -1.76 -1.46 -27.26
CA ALA A 252 -1.61 -0.55 -28.40
C ALA A 252 -0.41 -0.92 -29.28
N LEU A 253 0.68 -1.40 -28.65
CA LEU A 253 1.88 -1.86 -29.36
C LEU A 253 1.75 -3.28 -29.95
N GLY A 254 0.68 -4.01 -29.65
CA GLY A 254 0.42 -5.35 -30.15
C GLY A 254 1.32 -6.45 -29.57
N TYR A 255 1.98 -6.22 -28.45
CA TYR A 255 2.78 -7.26 -27.78
C TYR A 255 1.92 -8.27 -27.04
N ILE A 256 0.79 -7.81 -26.50
CA ILE A 256 -0.22 -8.62 -25.83
C ILE A 256 -1.59 -8.31 -26.43
N ALA A 257 -2.55 -9.19 -26.20
CA ALA A 257 -3.94 -8.99 -26.59
C ALA A 257 -4.89 -9.41 -25.48
N VAL A 258 -6.11 -8.87 -25.49
CA VAL A 258 -7.18 -9.24 -24.58
C VAL A 258 -7.82 -10.54 -25.07
N VAL A 259 -7.92 -11.53 -24.19
CA VAL A 259 -8.69 -12.75 -24.40
C VAL A 259 -10.18 -12.40 -24.30
N PRO A 260 -11.02 -12.75 -25.29
CA PRO A 260 -12.42 -12.36 -25.33
C PRO A 260 -13.31 -13.19 -24.37
N LEU A 261 -13.02 -13.10 -23.10
CA LEU A 261 -13.81 -13.66 -22.01
C LEU A 261 -14.86 -12.63 -21.56
N ARG A 262 -16.14 -12.92 -21.78
CA ARG A 262 -17.22 -12.04 -21.37
C ARG A 262 -17.61 -12.31 -19.93
N SER A 263 -17.40 -11.30 -19.06
CA SER A 263 -17.86 -11.35 -17.67
C SER A 263 -18.04 -9.96 -17.07
N ALA A 264 -19.10 -9.79 -16.29
CA ALA A 264 -19.30 -8.63 -15.44
C ALA A 264 -18.41 -8.69 -14.18
N ALA A 265 -17.90 -9.88 -13.81
CA ALA A 265 -17.09 -10.09 -12.61
C ALA A 265 -15.70 -9.46 -12.69
N PHE A 266 -15.21 -9.14 -13.88
CA PHE A 266 -13.90 -8.53 -14.10
C PHE A 266 -13.91 -6.99 -13.91
N ARG A 267 -14.78 -6.47 -13.04
CA ARG A 267 -14.78 -5.09 -12.57
C ARG A 267 -14.45 -5.05 -11.10
N ARG A 268 -13.77 -3.97 -10.67
CA ARG A 268 -13.44 -3.74 -9.28
C ARG A 268 -13.49 -2.26 -8.96
N ALA A 269 -13.79 -1.94 -7.70
CA ALA A 269 -13.60 -0.60 -7.18
C ALA A 269 -12.14 -0.42 -6.73
N LEU A 270 -11.53 0.67 -7.11
CA LEU A 270 -10.38 1.23 -6.43
C LEU A 270 -10.91 2.01 -5.22
N THR A 271 -10.26 1.85 -4.08
CA THR A 271 -10.79 2.36 -2.81
C THR A 271 -9.79 3.27 -2.11
N GLU A 272 -10.34 4.30 -1.46
CA GLU A 272 -9.64 5.12 -0.47
C GLU A 272 -9.72 4.45 0.89
N LEU A 273 -8.59 4.34 1.56
CA LEU A 273 -8.45 3.85 2.93
C LEU A 273 -7.94 4.97 3.83
N ARG A 274 -8.53 5.08 5.01
CA ARG A 274 -8.11 6.01 6.05
C ARG A 274 -8.02 5.31 7.39
N LEU A 275 -7.40 5.94 8.36
CA LEU A 275 -7.40 5.46 9.73
C LEU A 275 -8.51 6.14 10.51
N SER A 276 -9.43 5.37 11.09
CA SER A 276 -10.48 5.89 12.00
C SER A 276 -9.88 6.55 13.24
N GLY A 277 -10.56 7.56 13.75
CA GLY A 277 -10.17 8.24 14.99
C GLY A 277 -8.95 9.14 14.86
N ARG A 278 -8.51 9.44 13.63
CA ARG A 278 -7.42 10.37 13.35
C ARG A 278 -7.92 11.51 12.49
N SER A 279 -7.72 12.74 12.93
CA SER A 279 -7.94 13.93 12.11
C SER A 279 -6.97 13.94 10.92
N PRO A 280 -7.43 14.19 9.70
CA PRO A 280 -6.54 14.33 8.55
C PRO A 280 -5.72 15.61 8.67
N SER A 281 -4.47 15.61 8.24
CA SER A 281 -3.71 16.85 8.05
C SER A 281 -4.34 17.73 6.97
N ALA A 282 -4.02 19.03 6.93
CA ALA A 282 -4.49 19.95 5.90
C ALA A 282 -4.16 19.43 4.48
N ALA A 283 -2.94 18.91 4.30
CA ALA A 283 -2.52 18.31 3.03
C ALA A 283 -3.33 17.06 2.65
N ALA A 284 -3.65 16.20 3.63
CA ALA A 284 -4.49 15.02 3.38
C ALA A 284 -5.94 15.40 3.06
N SER A 285 -6.50 16.43 3.72
CA SER A 285 -7.83 16.95 3.42
C SER A 285 -7.92 17.52 2.01
N ALA A 286 -6.96 18.37 1.62
CA ALA A 286 -6.89 18.94 0.27
C ALA A 286 -6.74 17.85 -0.81
N PHE A 287 -5.92 16.82 -0.54
CA PHE A 287 -5.77 15.70 -1.48
C PHE A 287 -7.08 14.89 -1.64
N ARG A 288 -7.84 14.72 -0.56
CA ARG A 288 -9.14 14.03 -0.61
C ARG A 288 -10.20 14.81 -1.40
N GLU A 289 -10.24 16.14 -1.28
CA GLU A 289 -11.10 16.97 -2.09
C GLU A 289 -10.82 16.79 -3.59
N LEU A 290 -9.54 16.70 -3.93
CA LEU A 290 -9.10 16.44 -5.31
C LEU A 290 -9.52 15.03 -5.79
N LEU A 291 -9.53 14.01 -4.92
CA LEU A 291 -10.05 12.67 -5.24
C LEU A 291 -11.56 12.70 -5.52
N GLY A 292 -12.34 13.40 -4.69
CA GLY A 292 -13.78 13.56 -4.86
C GLY A 292 -14.15 14.24 -6.17
N GLY A 293 -13.43 15.29 -6.55
CA GLY A 293 -13.60 15.99 -7.83
C GLY A 293 -13.17 15.16 -9.06
N ALA A 294 -12.25 14.23 -8.90
CA ALA A 294 -11.80 13.36 -9.99
C ALA A 294 -12.76 12.19 -10.28
N GLY A 295 -13.57 11.78 -9.29
CA GLY A 295 -14.59 10.74 -9.45
C GLY A 295 -15.86 11.22 -10.20
N ALA A 296 -16.08 12.53 -10.27
CA ALA A 296 -17.24 13.14 -10.95
C ALA A 296 -17.01 13.41 -12.45
N ALA A 297 -15.78 13.33 -12.94
CA ALA A 297 -15.45 13.47 -14.37
C ALA A 297 -15.41 12.08 -15.01
N ARG A 298 -16.58 11.59 -15.42
CA ARG A 298 -16.77 10.45 -16.34
C ARG A 298 -16.70 10.92 -17.79
#